data_4f8dbf3e9e47f81d4b8937096f509bb5
#
_entry.id   4f8dbf3e9e47f81d4b8937096f509bb5
#
_cell.length_a   1.000
_cell.length_b   1.000
_cell.length_c   1.000
_cell.angle_alpha   90.00
_cell.angle_beta   90.00
_cell.angle_gamma   90.00
#
_symmetry.space_group_name_H-M   'P 1'
#
loop_
_entity.id
_entity.type
_entity.pdbx_description
1 polymer ?
#
loop_
_entity_poly.entity_id
_entity_poly.type
_entity_poly.pdbx_seq_one_letter_code
_entity_poly.pdbx_strand_id
1 'polypeptide(L)'
;MADFKLSSIEDALQDFKKGEFVIVVDDEDRENEGDLIIAAEKITPEKVNFMLKNARGVLCAPITLSRAEELDLPHQVADNTSMLGTPFTITVDKLEGCTTGVSTHDRAETIKALADPTSTPQTFGRPGHINPLYAQDNGVLRRSGHTEAAVDLCKLSGLYPVGALMEIMNDDGTMARMPQLQEKAEEWGLKIITIKDLIAYRLKKETIIEVGVEVDMPTKYGHFRLVPFRQQSNGLEHMALIKGTWKEDEPILVRVHSSCATGDILGSMRCDCGEQLHKSMQMIEEEGKGVLIYMQQEGRGIGLMNKIAAYKLQEEGMDTVDANIHLGFKPDERDYGCGAQMLRHLGVHKMRLLTNNPTKRVGLEAYGLEIVDNVPIEITPNKYDLKYLRTKRDRMGHTLHIK
;
A
#
# COMPACT_ATOMS: atom_id res chain seq x y z
N MET A 1 26.19 8.82 -20.56
CA MET A 1 24.77 8.48 -20.53
C MET A 1 24.04 9.77 -20.22
N ALA A 2 23.12 10.20 -21.07
CA ALA A 2 22.32 11.40 -20.78
C ALA A 2 21.49 11.09 -19.50
N ASP A 3 21.46 12.06 -18.57
CA ASP A 3 20.58 11.96 -17.39
C ASP A 3 19.13 11.90 -17.90
N PHE A 4 18.58 10.68 -17.98
CA PHE A 4 17.17 10.48 -18.33
C PHE A 4 16.33 11.06 -17.18
N LYS A 5 15.50 12.04 -17.50
CA LYS A 5 14.64 12.68 -16.52
C LYS A 5 13.25 12.02 -16.54
N LEU A 6 12.82 11.47 -15.41
CA LEU A 6 11.44 11.04 -15.20
C LEU A 6 10.47 12.18 -15.55
N SER A 7 9.32 11.82 -16.09
CA SER A 7 8.26 12.79 -16.44
C SER A 7 7.60 13.34 -15.17
N SER A 8 7.10 14.58 -15.23
CA SER A 8 6.25 15.08 -14.14
C SER A 8 4.92 14.34 -14.09
N ILE A 9 4.32 14.23 -12.91
CA ILE A 9 2.99 13.62 -12.78
C ILE A 9 1.96 14.42 -13.57
N GLU A 10 2.07 15.76 -13.57
CA GLU A 10 1.18 16.65 -14.31
C GLU A 10 1.20 16.36 -15.82
N ASP A 11 2.39 16.22 -16.42
CA ASP A 11 2.53 15.92 -17.85
C ASP A 11 2.00 14.52 -18.18
N ALA A 12 2.28 13.54 -17.32
CA ALA A 12 1.75 12.18 -17.49
C ALA A 12 0.22 12.17 -17.43
N LEU A 13 -0.40 12.89 -16.48
CA LEU A 13 -1.86 13.00 -16.37
C LEU A 13 -2.50 13.66 -17.60
N GLN A 14 -1.83 14.67 -18.20
CA GLN A 14 -2.32 15.30 -19.43
C GLN A 14 -2.35 14.32 -20.61
N ASP A 15 -1.30 13.53 -20.78
CA ASP A 15 -1.23 12.53 -21.86
C ASP A 15 -2.19 11.36 -21.60
N PHE A 16 -2.25 10.90 -20.34
CA PHE A 16 -3.20 9.86 -19.93
C PHE A 16 -4.66 10.26 -20.19
N LYS A 17 -5.02 11.52 -19.92
CA LYS A 17 -6.35 12.05 -20.20
C LYS A 17 -6.71 12.04 -21.69
N LYS A 18 -5.72 12.23 -22.57
CA LYS A 18 -5.90 12.13 -24.03
C LYS A 18 -6.02 10.68 -24.49
N GLY A 19 -5.70 9.72 -23.60
CA GLY A 19 -5.70 8.30 -23.90
C GLY A 19 -4.34 7.75 -24.30
N GLU A 20 -3.26 8.47 -24.07
CA GLU A 20 -1.92 7.94 -24.27
C GLU A 20 -1.54 7.00 -23.13
N PHE A 21 -0.64 6.07 -23.41
CA PHE A 21 -0.06 5.21 -22.40
C PHE A 21 0.90 5.99 -21.50
N VAL A 22 0.99 5.53 -20.25
CA VAL A 22 2.03 5.95 -19.31
C VAL A 22 2.74 4.70 -18.79
N ILE A 23 4.07 4.73 -18.74
CA ILE A 23 4.86 3.70 -18.06
C ILE A 23 4.94 4.09 -16.59
N VAL A 24 4.52 3.20 -15.72
CA VAL A 24 4.57 3.38 -14.28
C VAL A 24 5.50 2.35 -13.68
N VAL A 25 6.46 2.82 -12.86
CA VAL A 25 7.49 1.97 -12.26
C VAL A 25 7.31 1.96 -10.75
N ASP A 26 7.37 0.80 -10.13
CA ASP A 26 7.32 0.66 -8.69
C ASP A 26 8.72 0.66 -8.04
N ASP A 27 8.75 0.47 -6.72
CA ASP A 27 9.98 0.52 -5.94
C ASP A 27 10.87 -0.71 -6.20
N GLU A 28 12.21 -0.53 -6.17
CA GLU A 28 13.19 -1.60 -6.33
C GLU A 28 13.06 -2.70 -5.27
N ASP A 29 12.59 -2.34 -4.08
CA ASP A 29 12.37 -3.26 -2.96
C ASP A 29 11.00 -3.97 -3.02
N ARG A 30 10.15 -3.69 -4.05
CA ARG A 30 8.84 -4.33 -4.23
C ARG A 30 8.86 -5.35 -5.38
N GLU A 31 8.37 -5.01 -6.56
CA GLU A 31 8.42 -5.84 -7.77
C GLU A 31 9.62 -5.45 -8.65
N ASN A 32 10.00 -4.17 -8.54
CA ASN A 32 11.01 -3.53 -9.40
C ASN A 32 10.67 -3.69 -10.88
N GLU A 33 9.40 -3.45 -11.23
CA GLU A 33 8.86 -3.64 -12.58
C GLU A 33 8.26 -2.35 -13.12
N GLY A 34 7.98 -2.33 -14.41
CA GLY A 34 7.28 -1.25 -15.07
C GLY A 34 6.08 -1.76 -15.83
N ASP A 35 4.92 -1.12 -15.65
CA ASP A 35 3.69 -1.44 -16.34
C ASP A 35 3.32 -0.37 -17.35
N LEU A 36 2.82 -0.81 -18.48
CA LEU A 36 2.18 0.03 -19.49
C LEU A 36 0.72 0.21 -19.10
N ILE A 37 0.32 1.44 -18.75
CA ILE A 37 -1.01 1.74 -18.20
C ILE A 37 -1.76 2.72 -19.08
N ILE A 38 -3.08 2.51 -19.22
CA ILE A 38 -4.02 3.38 -19.95
C ILE A 38 -5.39 3.35 -19.26
N ALA A 39 -6.18 4.42 -19.42
CA ALA A 39 -7.58 4.43 -19.00
C ALA A 39 -8.43 3.48 -19.84
N ALA A 40 -9.28 2.67 -19.22
CA ALA A 40 -10.13 1.69 -19.90
C ALA A 40 -11.10 2.32 -20.91
N GLU A 41 -11.63 3.51 -20.61
CA GLU A 41 -12.52 4.21 -21.57
C GLU A 41 -11.79 4.73 -22.82
N LYS A 42 -10.47 4.76 -22.83
CA LYS A 42 -9.61 5.19 -23.95
C LYS A 42 -8.95 4.03 -24.69
N ILE A 43 -9.18 2.79 -24.25
CA ILE A 43 -8.60 1.61 -24.88
C ILE A 43 -9.20 1.40 -26.28
N THR A 44 -8.40 0.93 -27.23
CA THR A 44 -8.84 0.53 -28.57
C THR A 44 -8.23 -0.80 -28.96
N PRO A 45 -8.74 -1.50 -30.00
CA PRO A 45 -8.12 -2.73 -30.49
C PRO A 45 -6.63 -2.56 -30.86
N GLU A 46 -6.26 -1.41 -31.43
CA GLU A 46 -4.87 -1.09 -31.81
C GLU A 46 -3.99 -0.95 -30.56
N LYS A 47 -4.52 -0.33 -29.50
CA LYS A 47 -3.83 -0.16 -28.22
C LYS A 47 -3.67 -1.49 -27.49
N VAL A 48 -4.67 -2.35 -27.47
CA VAL A 48 -4.53 -3.73 -26.97
C VAL A 48 -3.46 -4.48 -27.76
N ASN A 49 -3.45 -4.35 -29.09
CA ASN A 49 -2.44 -4.98 -29.93
C ASN A 49 -1.02 -4.42 -29.64
N PHE A 50 -0.92 -3.12 -29.37
CA PHE A 50 0.36 -2.50 -28.94
C PHE A 50 0.86 -3.10 -27.63
N MET A 51 0.00 -3.21 -26.61
CA MET A 51 0.34 -3.83 -25.32
C MET A 51 0.85 -5.26 -25.54
N LEU A 52 0.10 -6.10 -26.26
CA LEU A 52 0.45 -7.49 -26.51
C LEU A 52 1.78 -7.67 -27.26
N LYS A 53 2.08 -6.79 -28.21
CA LYS A 53 3.33 -6.86 -28.98
C LYS A 53 4.54 -6.35 -28.21
N ASN A 54 4.37 -5.29 -27.45
CA ASN A 54 5.47 -4.52 -26.90
C ASN A 54 5.69 -4.76 -25.39
N ALA A 55 4.61 -4.84 -24.60
CA ALA A 55 4.74 -5.10 -23.17
C ALA A 55 4.85 -6.59 -22.84
N ARG A 56 3.97 -7.45 -23.40
CA ARG A 56 4.01 -8.93 -23.37
C ARG A 56 3.67 -9.58 -22.01
N GLY A 57 3.32 -8.82 -21.02
CA GLY A 57 2.87 -9.30 -19.71
C GLY A 57 1.42 -9.81 -19.74
N VAL A 58 0.77 -9.83 -18.61
CA VAL A 58 -0.63 -10.23 -18.45
C VAL A 58 -1.54 -9.01 -18.59
N LEU A 59 -2.47 -9.04 -19.55
CA LEU A 59 -3.44 -7.95 -19.71
C LEU A 59 -4.46 -7.99 -18.57
N CYS A 60 -4.39 -6.99 -17.71
CA CYS A 60 -5.25 -6.83 -16.55
C CYS A 60 -6.09 -5.55 -16.63
N ALA A 61 -7.21 -5.55 -15.93
CA ALA A 61 -8.11 -4.41 -15.82
C ALA A 61 -8.31 -3.99 -14.36
N PRO A 62 -7.48 -3.06 -13.84
CA PRO A 62 -7.70 -2.46 -12.52
C PRO A 62 -9.04 -1.75 -12.42
N ILE A 63 -9.82 -2.09 -11.39
CA ILE A 63 -11.14 -1.51 -11.08
C ILE A 63 -11.19 -1.13 -9.59
N THR A 64 -12.17 -0.32 -9.19
CA THR A 64 -12.44 -0.08 -7.76
C THR A 64 -13.15 -1.27 -7.13
N LEU A 65 -13.06 -1.42 -5.79
CA LEU A 65 -13.81 -2.43 -5.06
C LEU A 65 -15.32 -2.27 -5.30
N SER A 66 -15.84 -1.04 -5.21
CA SER A 66 -17.25 -0.73 -5.48
C SER A 66 -17.68 -1.17 -6.89
N ARG A 67 -16.80 -0.99 -7.89
CA ARG A 67 -17.11 -1.44 -9.25
C ARG A 67 -17.12 -2.96 -9.38
N ALA A 68 -16.24 -3.65 -8.67
CA ALA A 68 -16.25 -5.11 -8.61
C ALA A 68 -17.57 -5.63 -8.00
N GLU A 69 -18.04 -5.00 -6.93
CA GLU A 69 -19.31 -5.32 -6.27
C GLU A 69 -20.51 -5.06 -7.20
N GLU A 70 -20.57 -3.88 -7.85
CA GLU A 70 -21.62 -3.55 -8.83
C GLU A 70 -21.73 -4.57 -9.97
N LEU A 71 -20.58 -5.08 -10.43
CA LEU A 71 -20.52 -6.04 -11.53
C LEU A 71 -20.56 -7.50 -11.07
N ASP A 72 -20.71 -7.77 -9.77
CA ASP A 72 -20.67 -9.11 -9.17
C ASP A 72 -19.42 -9.89 -9.60
N LEU A 73 -18.24 -9.30 -9.35
CA LEU A 73 -16.93 -9.88 -9.66
C LEU A 73 -16.22 -10.31 -8.37
N PRO A 74 -16.51 -11.49 -7.83
CA PRO A 74 -15.87 -11.99 -6.62
C PRO A 74 -14.38 -12.29 -6.85
N HIS A 75 -13.63 -12.45 -5.76
CA HIS A 75 -12.26 -12.97 -5.81
C HIS A 75 -12.17 -14.26 -6.62
N GLN A 76 -11.08 -14.38 -7.38
CA GLN A 76 -10.82 -15.60 -8.16
C GLN A 76 -10.67 -16.84 -7.28
N VAL A 77 -10.14 -16.67 -6.07
CA VAL A 77 -9.95 -17.72 -5.07
C VAL A 77 -10.40 -17.25 -3.70
N ALA A 78 -10.94 -18.17 -2.89
CA ALA A 78 -11.35 -17.87 -1.52
C ALA A 78 -10.13 -17.63 -0.60
N ASP A 79 -9.02 -18.33 -0.84
CA ASP A 79 -7.76 -18.17 -0.11
C ASP A 79 -6.66 -17.75 -1.09
N ASN A 80 -6.22 -16.49 -0.98
CA ASN A 80 -5.19 -15.94 -1.83
C ASN A 80 -3.80 -16.18 -1.24
N THR A 81 -3.11 -17.16 -1.77
CA THR A 81 -1.74 -17.56 -1.36
C THR A 81 -0.64 -16.92 -2.20
N SER A 82 -0.97 -15.98 -3.10
CA SER A 82 0.05 -15.29 -3.93
C SER A 82 0.97 -14.44 -3.06
N MET A 83 2.25 -14.37 -3.42
CA MET A 83 3.31 -13.72 -2.63
C MET A 83 2.99 -12.25 -2.31
N LEU A 84 2.42 -11.50 -3.25
CA LEU A 84 2.04 -10.09 -3.09
C LEU A 84 0.54 -9.89 -2.83
N GLY A 85 -0.22 -10.99 -2.72
CA GLY A 85 -1.65 -10.95 -2.48
C GLY A 85 -2.42 -10.20 -3.57
N THR A 86 -2.00 -10.33 -4.84
CA THR A 86 -2.64 -9.66 -5.99
C THR A 86 -4.13 -10.01 -6.07
N PRO A 87 -5.03 -9.02 -6.02
CA PRO A 87 -6.45 -9.23 -5.82
C PRO A 87 -7.19 -9.50 -7.13
N PHE A 88 -6.86 -10.62 -7.79
CA PHE A 88 -7.59 -11.07 -8.99
C PHE A 88 -9.03 -11.39 -8.66
N THR A 89 -9.93 -10.93 -9.53
CA THR A 89 -11.31 -11.41 -9.61
C THR A 89 -11.42 -12.57 -10.59
N ILE A 90 -12.62 -13.18 -10.68
CA ILE A 90 -12.93 -14.07 -11.79
C ILE A 90 -12.73 -13.34 -13.11
N THR A 91 -12.24 -14.07 -14.12
CA THR A 91 -12.04 -13.51 -15.47
C THR A 91 -13.36 -13.32 -16.21
N VAL A 92 -13.42 -12.34 -17.11
CA VAL A 92 -14.64 -11.97 -17.82
C VAL A 92 -14.41 -11.70 -19.30
N ASP A 93 -15.47 -11.85 -20.10
CA ASP A 93 -15.59 -11.35 -21.47
C ASP A 93 -16.95 -10.66 -21.65
N LYS A 94 -16.99 -9.55 -22.38
CA LYS A 94 -18.24 -8.92 -22.81
C LYS A 94 -18.99 -9.86 -23.76
N LEU A 95 -20.29 -10.06 -23.54
CA LEU A 95 -21.11 -10.97 -24.34
C LEU A 95 -21.57 -10.34 -25.64
N GLU A 96 -22.13 -9.13 -25.60
CA GLU A 96 -22.69 -8.47 -26.78
C GLU A 96 -21.58 -7.76 -27.58
N GLY A 97 -21.57 -8.00 -28.89
CA GLY A 97 -20.61 -7.38 -29.81
C GLY A 97 -19.22 -8.02 -29.82
N CYS A 98 -19.01 -9.11 -29.08
CA CYS A 98 -17.78 -9.89 -29.07
C CYS A 98 -17.97 -11.28 -29.65
N THR A 99 -16.86 -11.95 -29.98
CA THR A 99 -16.85 -13.31 -30.53
C THR A 99 -16.38 -14.32 -29.47
N THR A 100 -15.09 -14.72 -29.51
CA THR A 100 -14.52 -15.71 -28.58
C THR A 100 -13.80 -15.07 -27.37
N GLY A 101 -13.76 -13.75 -27.28
CA GLY A 101 -13.12 -13.00 -26.19
C GLY A 101 -11.62 -12.75 -26.35
N VAL A 102 -10.93 -13.43 -27.29
CA VAL A 102 -9.45 -13.41 -27.39
C VAL A 102 -8.92 -12.31 -28.29
N SER A 103 -9.69 -11.90 -29.33
CA SER A 103 -9.22 -10.89 -30.28
C SER A 103 -8.93 -9.56 -29.58
N THR A 104 -8.09 -8.72 -30.20
CA THR A 104 -7.82 -7.38 -29.65
C THR A 104 -9.08 -6.51 -29.61
N HIS A 105 -10.02 -6.75 -30.52
CA HIS A 105 -11.33 -6.13 -30.52
C HIS A 105 -12.15 -6.56 -29.28
N ASP A 106 -12.31 -7.87 -29.07
CA ASP A 106 -13.11 -8.40 -27.97
C ASP A 106 -12.54 -7.98 -26.60
N ARG A 107 -11.21 -8.01 -26.46
CA ARG A 107 -10.54 -7.57 -25.23
C ARG A 107 -10.73 -6.07 -24.99
N ALA A 108 -10.60 -5.23 -26.03
CA ALA A 108 -10.83 -3.79 -25.91
C ALA A 108 -12.29 -3.50 -25.53
N GLU A 109 -13.24 -4.18 -26.13
CA GLU A 109 -14.66 -4.03 -25.83
C GLU A 109 -15.00 -4.49 -24.40
N THR A 110 -14.37 -5.58 -23.92
CA THR A 110 -14.55 -6.05 -22.55
C THR A 110 -13.98 -5.05 -21.54
N ILE A 111 -12.79 -4.51 -21.79
CA ILE A 111 -12.16 -3.51 -20.91
C ILE A 111 -12.98 -2.22 -20.89
N LYS A 112 -13.48 -1.75 -22.04
CA LYS A 112 -14.39 -0.59 -22.10
C LYS A 112 -15.67 -0.83 -21.31
N ALA A 113 -16.27 -2.02 -21.45
CA ALA A 113 -17.49 -2.35 -20.72
C ALA A 113 -17.30 -2.36 -19.20
N LEU A 114 -16.12 -2.71 -18.69
CA LEU A 114 -15.79 -2.58 -17.27
C LEU A 114 -15.81 -1.10 -16.80
N ALA A 115 -15.49 -0.15 -17.69
CA ALA A 115 -15.52 1.28 -17.43
C ALA A 115 -16.86 1.96 -17.79
N ASP A 116 -17.79 1.24 -18.38
CA ASP A 116 -19.11 1.79 -18.74
C ASP A 116 -20.05 1.71 -17.53
N PRO A 117 -20.52 2.84 -16.96
CA PRO A 117 -21.42 2.85 -15.81
C PRO A 117 -22.77 2.18 -16.08
N THR A 118 -23.15 1.97 -17.34
CA THR A 118 -24.39 1.28 -17.71
C THR A 118 -24.26 -0.24 -17.74
N SER A 119 -23.03 -0.78 -17.71
CA SER A 119 -22.79 -2.22 -17.67
C SER A 119 -23.27 -2.82 -16.36
N THR A 120 -23.88 -4.00 -16.47
CA THR A 120 -24.42 -4.79 -15.36
C THR A 120 -23.70 -6.15 -15.27
N PRO A 121 -23.92 -6.95 -14.24
CA PRO A 121 -23.39 -8.33 -14.18
C PRO A 121 -23.70 -9.18 -15.41
N GLN A 122 -24.84 -8.97 -16.04
CA GLN A 122 -25.30 -9.71 -17.23
C GLN A 122 -24.59 -9.28 -18.52
N THR A 123 -23.86 -8.16 -18.50
CA THR A 123 -23.03 -7.72 -19.63
C THR A 123 -21.88 -8.69 -19.90
N PHE A 124 -21.46 -9.47 -18.87
CA PHE A 124 -20.24 -10.29 -18.91
C PHE A 124 -20.50 -11.78 -18.80
N GLY A 125 -19.84 -12.53 -19.68
CA GLY A 125 -19.64 -13.98 -19.53
C GLY A 125 -18.51 -14.26 -18.54
N ARG A 126 -18.61 -15.38 -17.81
CA ARG A 126 -17.66 -15.84 -16.77
C ARG A 126 -17.46 -17.34 -16.87
N PRO A 127 -16.22 -17.84 -16.96
CA PRO A 127 -14.95 -17.10 -17.06
C PRO A 127 -14.76 -16.47 -18.45
N GLY A 128 -13.78 -15.58 -18.58
CA GLY A 128 -13.39 -14.93 -19.83
C GLY A 128 -11.87 -14.79 -19.95
N HIS A 129 -11.41 -13.82 -20.76
CA HIS A 129 -10.00 -13.61 -21.10
C HIS A 129 -9.43 -12.29 -20.57
N ILE A 130 -10.23 -11.43 -19.96
CA ILE A 130 -9.74 -10.24 -19.22
C ILE A 130 -9.71 -10.55 -17.76
N ASN A 131 -8.64 -10.09 -17.10
CA ASN A 131 -8.34 -10.29 -15.68
C ASN A 131 -8.63 -8.99 -14.90
N PRO A 132 -9.82 -8.79 -14.33
CA PRO A 132 -10.03 -7.64 -13.45
C PRO A 132 -9.28 -7.82 -12.14
N LEU A 133 -8.75 -6.68 -11.63
CA LEU A 133 -8.08 -6.59 -10.33
C LEU A 133 -8.72 -5.45 -9.56
N TYR A 134 -9.06 -5.59 -8.28
CA TYR A 134 -9.50 -4.42 -7.58
C TYR A 134 -8.41 -3.73 -6.77
N ALA A 135 -8.36 -2.39 -6.96
CA ALA A 135 -7.51 -1.51 -6.21
C ALA A 135 -8.03 -1.36 -4.78
N GLN A 136 -7.12 -1.19 -3.85
CA GLN A 136 -7.46 -0.81 -2.48
C GLN A 136 -8.06 0.59 -2.45
N ASP A 137 -9.01 0.82 -1.54
CA ASP A 137 -9.50 2.17 -1.25
C ASP A 137 -8.33 3.07 -0.85
N ASN A 138 -8.38 4.35 -1.24
CA ASN A 138 -7.29 5.32 -1.19
C ASN A 138 -6.12 5.06 -2.17
N GLY A 139 -6.20 4.06 -3.05
CA GLY A 139 -5.25 3.85 -4.12
C GLY A 139 -3.81 3.70 -3.64
N VAL A 140 -2.85 4.39 -4.33
CA VAL A 140 -1.42 4.30 -3.99
C VAL A 140 -1.09 4.81 -2.59
N LEU A 141 -1.95 5.62 -1.96
CA LEU A 141 -1.78 6.03 -0.56
C LEU A 141 -2.05 4.90 0.43
N ARG A 142 -2.73 3.83 0.01
CA ARG A 142 -2.99 2.62 0.82
C ARG A 142 -2.04 1.48 0.46
N ARG A 143 -1.83 1.23 -0.84
CA ARG A 143 -0.95 0.18 -1.37
C ARG A 143 -0.20 0.72 -2.58
N SER A 144 1.13 0.77 -2.49
CA SER A 144 2.02 1.30 -3.53
C SER A 144 2.20 0.31 -4.70
N GLY A 145 1.11 -0.11 -5.34
CA GLY A 145 1.11 -1.06 -6.45
C GLY A 145 0.56 -0.48 -7.75
N HIS A 146 0.88 -1.13 -8.89
CA HIS A 146 0.46 -0.73 -10.23
C HIS A 146 -1.07 -0.74 -10.38
N THR A 147 -1.78 -1.67 -9.72
CA THR A 147 -3.25 -1.73 -9.68
C THR A 147 -3.86 -0.44 -9.15
N GLU A 148 -3.34 0.02 -8.00
CA GLU A 148 -3.75 1.26 -7.37
C GLU A 148 -3.36 2.48 -8.21
N ALA A 149 -2.15 2.48 -8.78
CA ALA A 149 -1.66 3.56 -9.64
C ALA A 149 -2.56 3.74 -10.88
N ALA A 150 -3.00 2.66 -11.51
CA ALA A 150 -3.88 2.73 -12.68
C ALA A 150 -5.23 3.39 -12.35
N VAL A 151 -5.86 3.01 -11.24
CA VAL A 151 -7.13 3.60 -10.79
C VAL A 151 -6.95 5.06 -10.39
N ASP A 152 -5.83 5.40 -9.73
CA ASP A 152 -5.52 6.77 -9.32
C ASP A 152 -5.26 7.68 -10.52
N LEU A 153 -4.51 7.22 -11.53
CA LEU A 153 -4.31 7.97 -12.77
C LEU A 153 -5.63 8.28 -13.47
N CYS A 154 -6.58 7.32 -13.49
CA CYS A 154 -7.92 7.55 -14.00
C CYS A 154 -8.64 8.66 -13.21
N LYS A 155 -8.71 8.54 -11.88
CA LYS A 155 -9.36 9.53 -10.99
C LYS A 155 -8.75 10.92 -11.13
N LEU A 156 -7.41 11.03 -11.09
CA LEU A 156 -6.69 12.29 -11.18
C LEU A 156 -6.84 12.96 -12.55
N SER A 157 -7.07 12.17 -13.61
CA SER A 157 -7.34 12.65 -14.97
C SER A 157 -8.81 13.00 -15.22
N GLY A 158 -9.71 12.75 -14.25
CA GLY A 158 -11.16 12.96 -14.37
C GLY A 158 -11.83 11.94 -15.30
N LEU A 159 -11.27 10.73 -15.39
CA LEU A 159 -11.78 9.60 -16.17
C LEU A 159 -12.46 8.58 -15.22
N TYR A 160 -13.26 7.66 -15.79
CA TYR A 160 -13.88 6.61 -15.00
C TYR A 160 -12.79 5.73 -14.34
N PRO A 161 -12.89 5.36 -13.05
CA PRO A 161 -11.81 4.76 -12.28
C PRO A 161 -11.58 3.28 -12.61
N VAL A 162 -11.36 3.00 -13.88
CA VAL A 162 -11.00 1.69 -14.43
C VAL A 162 -9.85 1.89 -15.42
N GLY A 163 -8.79 1.12 -15.24
CA GLY A 163 -7.62 1.14 -16.12
C GLY A 163 -7.46 -0.16 -16.90
N ALA A 164 -6.48 -0.16 -17.79
CA ALA A 164 -5.85 -1.37 -18.32
C ALA A 164 -4.36 -1.29 -18.07
N LEU A 165 -3.74 -2.38 -17.67
CA LEU A 165 -2.30 -2.46 -17.45
C LEU A 165 -1.73 -3.77 -18.00
N MET A 166 -0.43 -3.75 -18.28
CA MET A 166 0.35 -4.91 -18.68
C MET A 166 1.82 -4.69 -18.31
N GLU A 167 2.43 -5.65 -17.64
CA GLU A 167 3.84 -5.63 -17.27
C GLU A 167 4.73 -5.63 -18.52
N ILE A 168 5.86 -4.90 -18.47
CA ILE A 168 6.78 -4.77 -19.60
C ILE A 168 7.93 -5.76 -19.45
N MET A 169 8.05 -6.64 -20.41
CA MET A 169 9.11 -7.63 -20.55
C MET A 169 10.15 -7.22 -21.59
N ASN A 170 11.37 -7.73 -21.42
CA ASN A 170 12.42 -7.70 -22.43
C ASN A 170 12.19 -8.77 -23.52
N ASP A 171 12.93 -8.67 -24.62
CA ASP A 171 12.79 -9.61 -25.75
C ASP A 171 13.20 -11.04 -25.39
N ASP A 172 14.07 -11.20 -24.41
CA ASP A 172 14.51 -12.50 -23.88
C ASP A 172 13.53 -13.11 -22.86
N GLY A 173 12.41 -12.41 -22.55
CA GLY A 173 11.38 -12.86 -21.60
C GLY A 173 11.66 -12.50 -20.14
N THR A 174 12.75 -11.80 -19.84
CA THR A 174 13.00 -11.25 -18.50
C THR A 174 12.19 -9.97 -18.28
N MET A 175 11.94 -9.59 -17.02
CA MET A 175 11.23 -8.33 -16.72
C MET A 175 12.14 -7.14 -17.02
N ALA A 176 11.58 -6.12 -17.69
CA ALA A 176 12.29 -4.87 -17.93
C ALA A 176 12.45 -4.09 -16.62
N ARG A 177 13.64 -3.54 -16.40
CA ARG A 177 13.98 -2.71 -15.24
C ARG A 177 14.20 -1.27 -15.69
N MET A 178 14.41 -0.34 -14.75
CA MET A 178 14.50 1.09 -15.06
C MET A 178 15.34 1.43 -16.29
N PRO A 179 16.56 0.89 -16.53
CA PRO A 179 17.34 1.23 -17.73
C PRO A 179 16.64 0.85 -19.04
N GLN A 180 16.06 -0.37 -19.12
CA GLN A 180 15.33 -0.83 -20.31
C GLN A 180 13.99 -0.11 -20.46
N LEU A 181 13.32 0.22 -19.34
CA LEU A 181 12.06 0.97 -19.35
C LEU A 181 12.27 2.39 -19.87
N GLN A 182 13.41 3.02 -19.57
CA GLN A 182 13.78 4.33 -20.12
C GLN A 182 13.98 4.27 -21.64
N GLU A 183 14.73 3.27 -22.14
CA GLU A 183 14.93 3.06 -23.58
C GLU A 183 13.59 2.85 -24.30
N LYS A 184 12.69 2.01 -23.72
CA LYS A 184 11.35 1.78 -24.27
C LYS A 184 10.46 3.04 -24.23
N ALA A 185 10.56 3.84 -23.17
CA ALA A 185 9.81 5.10 -23.07
C ALA A 185 10.24 6.08 -24.16
N GLU A 186 11.54 6.18 -24.47
CA GLU A 186 12.06 6.99 -25.57
C GLU A 186 11.62 6.44 -26.94
N GLU A 187 11.76 5.13 -27.16
CA GLU A 187 11.36 4.46 -28.41
C GLU A 187 9.87 4.65 -28.70
N TRP A 188 9.02 4.53 -27.68
CA TRP A 188 7.56 4.61 -27.85
C TRP A 188 7.03 6.04 -27.70
N GLY A 189 7.87 7.01 -27.34
CA GLY A 189 7.49 8.41 -27.11
C GLY A 189 6.53 8.57 -25.92
N LEU A 190 6.65 7.73 -24.90
CA LEU A 190 5.76 7.69 -23.75
C LEU A 190 6.37 8.37 -22.52
N LYS A 191 5.49 8.86 -21.65
CA LYS A 191 5.89 9.34 -20.32
C LYS A 191 6.16 8.16 -19.39
N ILE A 192 7.20 8.32 -18.54
CA ILE A 192 7.55 7.38 -17.48
C ILE A 192 7.54 8.10 -16.13
N ILE A 193 6.81 7.53 -15.17
CA ILE A 193 6.68 8.04 -13.80
C ILE A 193 6.94 6.91 -12.80
N THR A 194 7.18 7.26 -11.54
CA THR A 194 7.26 6.31 -10.45
C THR A 194 6.01 6.35 -9.57
N ILE A 195 5.66 5.23 -8.94
CA ILE A 195 4.61 5.19 -7.91
C ILE A 195 4.97 6.11 -6.74
N LYS A 196 6.25 6.19 -6.39
CA LYS A 196 6.76 7.10 -5.36
C LYS A 196 6.44 8.57 -5.68
N ASP A 197 6.63 9.02 -6.91
CA ASP A 197 6.30 10.39 -7.32
C ASP A 197 4.79 10.62 -7.35
N LEU A 198 4.00 9.60 -7.75
CA LEU A 198 2.54 9.66 -7.71
C LEU A 198 2.01 9.78 -6.27
N ILE A 199 2.59 9.03 -5.33
CA ILE A 199 2.29 9.15 -3.90
C ILE A 199 2.63 10.57 -3.40
N ALA A 200 3.83 11.07 -3.70
CA ALA A 200 4.24 12.42 -3.30
C ALA A 200 3.31 13.51 -3.87
N TYR A 201 2.89 13.37 -5.12
CA TYR A 201 1.93 14.25 -5.77
C TYR A 201 0.57 14.25 -5.06
N ARG A 202 0.02 13.06 -4.75
CA ARG A 202 -1.26 12.92 -4.05
C ARG A 202 -1.19 13.48 -2.62
N LEU A 203 -0.13 13.15 -1.87
CA LEU A 203 0.10 13.67 -0.51
C LEU A 203 0.23 15.20 -0.46
N LYS A 204 0.68 15.83 -1.55
CA LYS A 204 0.75 17.30 -1.65
C LYS A 204 -0.62 17.93 -1.92
N LYS A 205 -1.51 17.23 -2.62
CA LYS A 205 -2.81 17.75 -3.07
C LYS A 205 -4.00 17.26 -2.23
N GLU A 206 -3.86 16.12 -1.58
CA GLU A 206 -4.94 15.45 -0.86
C GLU A 206 -4.61 15.35 0.63
N THR A 207 -5.58 15.65 1.47
CA THR A 207 -5.50 15.42 2.92
C THR A 207 -6.43 14.26 3.27
N ILE A 208 -5.87 13.13 3.70
CA ILE A 208 -6.64 11.95 4.13
C ILE A 208 -6.91 11.92 5.64
N ILE A 209 -6.43 12.94 6.35
CA ILE A 209 -6.56 13.09 7.80
C ILE A 209 -7.27 14.40 8.14
N GLU A 210 -8.14 14.34 9.13
CA GLU A 210 -8.69 15.50 9.83
C GLU A 210 -7.90 15.67 11.13
N VAL A 211 -7.50 16.90 11.44
CA VAL A 211 -6.69 17.20 12.63
C VAL A 211 -7.57 17.77 13.71
N GLY A 212 -7.51 17.19 14.91
CA GLY A 212 -8.26 17.65 16.06
C GLY A 212 -7.50 18.68 16.90
N VAL A 213 -8.05 18.99 18.07
CA VAL A 213 -7.49 20.01 18.97
C VAL A 213 -6.29 19.46 19.75
N GLU A 214 -5.19 20.22 19.76
CA GLU A 214 -4.02 19.92 20.59
C GLU A 214 -4.29 20.19 22.05
N VAL A 215 -3.86 19.28 22.92
CA VAL A 215 -3.94 19.45 24.39
C VAL A 215 -2.63 19.06 25.07
N ASP A 216 -2.45 19.59 26.26
CA ASP A 216 -1.37 19.19 27.17
C ASP A 216 -1.67 17.82 27.79
N MET A 217 -0.69 16.92 27.79
CA MET A 217 -0.87 15.53 28.22
C MET A 217 0.26 15.06 29.15
N PRO A 218 0.14 15.32 30.46
CA PRO A 218 1.03 14.70 31.43
C PRO A 218 0.75 13.21 31.58
N THR A 219 1.79 12.40 31.53
CA THR A 219 1.70 10.93 31.65
C THR A 219 2.71 10.41 32.68
N LYS A 220 2.62 9.13 33.04
CA LYS A 220 3.62 8.47 33.89
C LYS A 220 5.01 8.37 33.23
N TYR A 221 5.09 8.54 31.91
CA TYR A 221 6.27 8.28 31.09
C TYR A 221 6.85 9.54 30.48
N GLY A 222 6.28 10.69 30.79
CA GLY A 222 6.71 11.99 30.30
C GLY A 222 5.56 12.97 30.12
N HIS A 223 5.92 14.18 29.74
CA HIS A 223 4.98 15.28 29.51
C HIS A 223 4.98 15.65 28.04
N PHE A 224 3.85 15.48 27.36
CA PHE A 224 3.68 15.60 25.91
C PHE A 224 2.58 16.59 25.55
N ARG A 225 2.57 17.04 24.30
CA ARG A 225 1.38 17.57 23.65
C ARG A 225 0.71 16.42 22.91
N LEU A 226 -0.61 16.32 22.98
CA LEU A 226 -1.40 15.30 22.28
C LEU A 226 -2.23 15.95 21.20
N VAL A 227 -2.14 15.42 19.96
CA VAL A 227 -2.96 15.81 18.82
C VAL A 227 -3.71 14.58 18.32
N PRO A 228 -5.05 14.58 18.31
CA PRO A 228 -5.84 13.51 17.70
C PRO A 228 -5.98 13.77 16.19
N PHE A 229 -6.08 12.68 15.43
CA PHE A 229 -6.29 12.69 13.99
C PHE A 229 -7.39 11.70 13.63
N ARG A 230 -8.28 12.08 12.71
CA ARG A 230 -9.29 11.17 12.14
C ARG A 230 -8.93 10.83 10.71
N GLN A 231 -8.84 9.55 10.37
CA GLN A 231 -8.68 9.09 9.01
C GLN A 231 -10.01 9.20 8.26
N GLN A 232 -10.06 9.96 7.17
CA GLN A 232 -11.31 10.28 6.47
C GLN A 232 -11.96 9.07 5.80
N SER A 233 -11.16 8.08 5.39
CA SER A 233 -11.65 6.92 4.63
C SER A 233 -12.43 5.89 5.45
N ASN A 234 -12.13 5.76 6.75
CA ASN A 234 -12.70 4.73 7.62
C ASN A 234 -13.15 5.25 8.99
N GLY A 235 -12.95 6.56 9.26
CA GLY A 235 -13.34 7.21 10.50
C GLY A 235 -12.48 6.82 11.72
N LEU A 236 -11.40 6.04 11.56
CA LEU A 236 -10.53 5.67 12.66
C LEU A 236 -9.83 6.89 13.25
N GLU A 237 -9.76 6.94 14.57
CA GLU A 237 -9.11 8.03 15.31
C GLU A 237 -7.75 7.58 15.82
N HIS A 238 -6.72 8.29 15.38
CA HIS A 238 -5.33 8.09 15.75
C HIS A 238 -4.88 9.23 16.66
N MET A 239 -3.71 9.12 17.27
CA MET A 239 -3.16 10.20 18.07
C MET A 239 -1.65 10.32 17.93
N ALA A 240 -1.14 11.54 18.09
CA ALA A 240 0.28 11.81 18.22
C ALA A 240 0.59 12.37 19.60
N LEU A 241 1.62 11.83 20.24
CA LEU A 241 2.27 12.40 21.41
C LEU A 241 3.55 13.10 20.95
N ILE A 242 3.67 14.39 21.25
CA ILE A 242 4.70 15.26 20.71
C ILE A 242 5.51 15.85 21.86
N LYS A 243 6.84 15.75 21.78
CA LYS A 243 7.78 16.38 22.72
C LYS A 243 8.66 17.37 22.00
N GLY A 244 8.82 18.56 22.56
CA GLY A 244 9.72 19.58 22.04
C GLY A 244 9.29 20.20 20.69
N THR A 245 10.24 20.82 20.01
CA THR A 245 10.10 21.40 18.68
C THR A 245 11.37 21.12 17.88
N TRP A 246 11.28 21.15 16.55
CA TRP A 246 12.39 20.83 15.63
C TRP A 246 12.35 21.70 14.37
N LYS A 247 13.45 21.73 13.65
CA LYS A 247 13.54 22.35 12.32
C LYS A 247 13.16 21.32 11.25
N GLU A 248 12.74 21.79 10.08
CA GLU A 248 12.26 20.97 8.96
C GLU A 248 13.23 19.83 8.58
N ASP A 249 14.53 20.10 8.53
CA ASP A 249 15.58 19.12 8.17
C ASP A 249 16.21 18.39 9.37
N GLU A 250 15.70 18.60 10.57
CA GLU A 250 16.26 18.01 11.78
C GLU A 250 15.75 16.58 11.98
N PRO A 251 16.65 15.57 12.07
CA PRO A 251 16.24 14.22 12.40
C PRO A 251 15.76 14.11 13.84
N ILE A 252 14.52 13.70 14.06
CA ILE A 252 13.95 13.52 15.41
C ILE A 252 13.65 12.06 15.68
N LEU A 253 13.50 11.72 16.96
CA LEU A 253 13.12 10.39 17.38
C LEU A 253 11.62 10.15 17.10
N VAL A 254 11.30 9.09 16.36
CA VAL A 254 9.91 8.77 15.98
C VAL A 254 9.57 7.33 16.31
N ARG A 255 8.40 7.13 16.91
CA ARG A 255 7.76 5.82 17.03
C ARG A 255 6.41 5.80 16.32
N VAL A 256 6.21 4.86 15.41
CA VAL A 256 4.88 4.52 14.90
C VAL A 256 4.42 3.24 15.59
N HIS A 257 3.48 3.36 16.52
CA HIS A 257 2.94 2.28 17.32
C HIS A 257 1.54 1.91 16.84
N SER A 258 1.32 0.65 16.49
CA SER A 258 -0.03 0.14 16.19
C SER A 258 -0.66 -0.37 17.47
N SER A 259 -1.91 0.03 17.71
CA SER A 259 -2.65 -0.33 18.94
C SER A 259 -2.66 -1.84 19.21
N CYS A 260 -2.58 -2.17 20.46
CA CYS A 260 -2.66 -3.53 20.97
C CYS A 260 -3.39 -3.51 22.30
N ALA A 261 -4.74 -3.55 22.28
CA ALA A 261 -5.54 -3.42 23.48
C ALA A 261 -5.13 -4.41 24.59
N THR A 262 -4.76 -5.62 24.22
CA THR A 262 -4.30 -6.63 25.20
C THR A 262 -2.96 -6.26 25.85
N GLY A 263 -2.00 -5.74 25.07
CA GLY A 263 -0.68 -5.33 25.58
C GLY A 263 -0.70 -3.94 26.21
N ASP A 264 -1.26 -2.96 25.51
CA ASP A 264 -1.16 -1.54 25.89
C ASP A 264 -2.08 -1.19 27.08
N ILE A 265 -3.28 -1.83 27.16
CA ILE A 265 -4.28 -1.53 28.21
C ILE A 265 -4.27 -2.59 29.31
N LEU A 266 -4.27 -3.88 28.94
CA LEU A 266 -4.42 -4.97 29.91
C LEU A 266 -3.08 -5.50 30.42
N GLY A 267 -1.94 -5.05 29.89
CA GLY A 267 -0.61 -5.52 30.29
C GLY A 267 -0.38 -7.00 30.01
N SER A 268 -0.92 -7.51 28.89
CA SER A 268 -0.76 -8.91 28.48
C SER A 268 0.71 -9.27 28.30
N MET A 269 1.12 -10.37 28.91
CA MET A 269 2.48 -10.93 28.77
C MET A 269 2.66 -11.77 27.49
N ARG A 270 1.65 -11.88 26.62
CA ARG A 270 1.73 -12.61 25.34
C ARG A 270 2.48 -11.85 24.24
N CYS A 271 2.76 -10.58 24.46
CA CYS A 271 3.48 -9.71 23.51
C CYS A 271 4.24 -8.62 24.27
N ASP A 272 5.16 -7.98 23.59
CA ASP A 272 6.00 -6.87 24.04
C ASP A 272 5.41 -5.47 23.74
N CYS A 273 4.15 -5.36 23.26
CA CYS A 273 3.59 -4.12 22.73
C CYS A 273 3.50 -3.01 23.79
N GLY A 274 2.87 -3.28 24.94
CA GLY A 274 2.72 -2.28 26.01
C GLY A 274 4.06 -1.79 26.55
N GLU A 275 5.02 -2.70 26.75
CA GLU A 275 6.37 -2.32 27.22
C GLU A 275 7.11 -1.49 26.16
N GLN A 276 6.97 -1.82 24.87
CA GLN A 276 7.51 -0.99 23.77
C GLN A 276 6.87 0.39 23.71
N LEU A 277 5.55 0.50 23.94
CA LEU A 277 4.85 1.78 24.01
C LEU A 277 5.44 2.66 25.12
N HIS A 278 5.50 2.13 26.33
CA HIS A 278 6.01 2.85 27.51
C HIS A 278 7.48 3.25 27.34
N LYS A 279 8.32 2.32 26.88
CA LYS A 279 9.74 2.58 26.63
C LYS A 279 9.94 3.65 25.55
N SER A 280 9.12 3.64 24.48
CA SER A 280 9.19 4.68 23.44
C SER A 280 8.88 6.06 24.00
N MET A 281 7.86 6.17 24.86
CA MET A 281 7.51 7.43 25.51
C MET A 281 8.65 7.94 26.39
N GLN A 282 9.27 7.06 27.21
CA GLN A 282 10.41 7.41 28.05
C GLN A 282 11.62 7.87 27.21
N MET A 283 11.96 7.15 26.14
CA MET A 283 13.08 7.53 25.27
C MET A 283 12.86 8.90 24.59
N ILE A 284 11.62 9.20 24.15
CA ILE A 284 11.28 10.50 23.56
C ILE A 284 11.32 11.62 24.64
N GLU A 285 10.87 11.33 25.88
CA GLU A 285 10.97 12.28 27.00
C GLU A 285 12.43 12.59 27.34
N GLU A 286 13.28 11.56 27.42
CA GLU A 286 14.72 11.70 27.71
C GLU A 286 15.47 12.44 26.60
N GLU A 287 15.14 12.18 25.32
CA GLU A 287 15.68 12.90 24.17
C GLU A 287 15.28 14.41 24.18
N GLY A 288 14.14 14.73 24.79
CA GLY A 288 13.59 16.08 24.86
C GLY A 288 12.88 16.53 23.59
N LYS A 289 12.92 15.75 22.52
CA LYS A 289 12.18 15.98 21.25
C LYS A 289 11.89 14.69 20.49
N GLY A 290 10.70 14.62 19.92
CA GLY A 290 10.27 13.49 19.13
C GLY A 290 8.76 13.34 19.07
N VAL A 291 8.32 12.32 18.32
CA VAL A 291 6.90 12.03 18.08
C VAL A 291 6.62 10.54 18.27
N LEU A 292 5.59 10.22 19.02
CA LEU A 292 4.97 8.89 19.02
C LEU A 292 3.61 8.99 18.32
N ILE A 293 3.45 8.30 17.20
CA ILE A 293 2.17 8.11 16.54
C ILE A 293 1.54 6.82 17.06
N TYR A 294 0.34 6.91 17.62
CA TYR A 294 -0.46 5.77 18.06
C TYR A 294 -1.58 5.51 17.05
N MET A 295 -1.42 4.45 16.26
CA MET A 295 -2.33 4.07 15.18
C MET A 295 -3.38 3.08 15.67
N GLN A 296 -4.66 3.37 15.48
CA GLN A 296 -5.76 2.44 15.76
C GLN A 296 -5.84 1.34 14.70
N GLN A 297 -4.86 0.43 14.73
CA GLN A 297 -4.70 -0.67 13.77
C GLN A 297 -4.45 -1.98 14.53
N GLU A 298 -5.42 -2.35 15.36
CA GLU A 298 -5.36 -3.54 16.22
C GLU A 298 -5.08 -4.82 15.45
N GLY A 299 -4.22 -5.67 16.01
CA GLY A 299 -3.89 -6.96 15.41
C GLY A 299 -3.18 -6.85 14.05
N ARG A 300 -2.46 -5.76 13.78
CA ARG A 300 -1.87 -5.42 12.46
C ARG A 300 -2.94 -5.14 11.39
N GLY A 301 -4.05 -4.54 11.78
CA GLY A 301 -5.14 -4.17 10.88
C GLY A 301 -6.30 -5.16 10.83
N ILE A 302 -6.17 -6.38 11.40
CA ILE A 302 -7.25 -7.40 11.38
C ILE A 302 -8.34 -7.19 12.45
N GLY A 303 -8.12 -6.26 13.38
CA GLY A 303 -9.04 -5.96 14.45
C GLY A 303 -8.93 -6.90 15.68
N LEU A 304 -9.57 -6.50 16.78
CA LEU A 304 -9.46 -7.20 18.06
C LEU A 304 -10.07 -8.60 18.01
N MET A 305 -11.26 -8.75 17.39
CA MET A 305 -11.95 -10.04 17.34
C MET A 305 -11.11 -11.11 16.63
N ASN A 306 -10.59 -10.78 15.46
CA ASN A 306 -9.76 -11.71 14.68
C ASN A 306 -8.42 -11.98 15.37
N LYS A 307 -7.83 -10.97 16.03
CA LYS A 307 -6.63 -11.17 16.85
C LYS A 307 -6.88 -12.18 18.00
N ILE A 308 -8.02 -12.12 18.66
CA ILE A 308 -8.35 -13.09 19.72
C ILE A 308 -8.59 -14.49 19.12
N ALA A 309 -9.23 -14.59 17.95
CA ALA A 309 -9.33 -15.84 17.21
C ALA A 309 -7.95 -16.41 16.84
N ALA A 310 -7.02 -15.56 16.37
CA ALA A 310 -5.63 -15.96 16.11
C ALA A 310 -4.92 -16.44 17.39
N TYR A 311 -5.18 -15.84 18.55
CA TYR A 311 -4.66 -16.34 19.83
C TYR A 311 -5.16 -17.76 20.14
N LYS A 312 -6.41 -18.08 19.82
CA LYS A 312 -6.96 -19.42 20.01
C LYS A 312 -6.24 -20.45 19.13
N LEU A 313 -6.02 -20.13 17.85
CA LEU A 313 -5.25 -20.97 16.94
C LEU A 313 -3.79 -21.16 17.38
N GLN A 314 -3.19 -20.12 17.99
CA GLN A 314 -1.84 -20.22 18.55
C GLN A 314 -1.78 -21.14 19.78
N GLU A 315 -2.83 -21.20 20.60
CA GLU A 315 -2.96 -22.18 21.69
C GLU A 315 -3.04 -23.62 21.18
N GLU A 316 -3.57 -23.79 19.97
CA GLU A 316 -3.66 -25.08 19.25
C GLU A 316 -2.38 -25.44 18.49
N GLY A 317 -1.33 -24.58 18.57
CA GLY A 317 0.03 -24.86 18.08
C GLY A 317 0.49 -24.04 16.90
N MET A 318 -0.39 -23.31 16.18
CA MET A 318 -0.01 -22.44 15.08
C MET A 318 0.95 -21.33 15.53
N ASP A 319 1.71 -20.76 14.60
CA ASP A 319 2.40 -19.50 14.86
C ASP A 319 1.52 -18.31 14.45
N THR A 320 2.02 -17.09 14.69
CA THR A 320 1.25 -15.86 14.44
C THR A 320 0.95 -15.64 12.94
N VAL A 321 1.88 -16.03 12.05
CA VAL A 321 1.73 -15.88 10.60
C VAL A 321 0.70 -16.87 10.08
N ASP A 322 0.86 -18.14 10.44
CA ASP A 322 -0.05 -19.22 10.01
C ASP A 322 -1.47 -19.01 10.55
N ALA A 323 -1.62 -18.51 11.80
CA ALA A 323 -2.92 -18.18 12.36
C ALA A 323 -3.63 -17.05 11.59
N ASN A 324 -2.92 -16.01 11.17
CA ASN A 324 -3.51 -14.94 10.36
C ASN A 324 -3.93 -15.43 8.98
N ILE A 325 -3.08 -16.22 8.31
CA ILE A 325 -3.39 -16.82 7.00
C ILE A 325 -4.61 -17.74 7.12
N HIS A 326 -4.68 -18.57 8.15
CA HIS A 326 -5.82 -19.45 8.40
C HIS A 326 -7.15 -18.70 8.57
N LEU A 327 -7.09 -17.48 9.09
CA LEU A 327 -8.25 -16.58 9.22
C LEU A 327 -8.53 -15.75 7.95
N GLY A 328 -7.79 -15.96 6.85
CA GLY A 328 -7.97 -15.27 5.57
C GLY A 328 -7.33 -13.88 5.51
N PHE A 329 -6.37 -13.56 6.39
CA PHE A 329 -5.68 -12.27 6.43
C PHE A 329 -4.23 -12.39 5.96
N LYS A 330 -3.70 -11.29 5.42
CA LYS A 330 -2.26 -11.16 5.17
C LYS A 330 -1.49 -11.10 6.51
N PRO A 331 -0.19 -11.40 6.49
CA PRO A 331 0.67 -11.23 7.68
C PRO A 331 0.68 -9.80 8.24
N ASP A 332 0.44 -8.79 7.37
CA ASP A 332 0.40 -7.38 7.75
C ASP A 332 -0.62 -6.60 6.87
N GLU A 333 -1.69 -6.09 7.48
CA GLU A 333 -2.75 -5.30 6.85
C GLU A 333 -2.70 -3.82 7.26
N ARG A 334 -1.57 -3.34 7.83
CA ARG A 334 -1.46 -1.97 8.31
C ARG A 334 -1.40 -0.95 7.18
N ASP A 335 -2.03 0.20 7.43
CA ASP A 335 -1.95 1.40 6.60
C ASP A 335 -0.79 2.28 7.09
N TYR A 336 0.23 2.45 6.25
CA TYR A 336 1.37 3.32 6.55
C TYR A 336 1.16 4.75 6.03
N GLY A 337 0.28 4.96 5.05
CA GLY A 337 0.04 6.25 4.44
C GLY A 337 -0.57 7.27 5.39
N CYS A 338 -1.54 6.84 6.20
CA CYS A 338 -2.12 7.70 7.23
C CYS A 338 -1.08 8.16 8.26
N GLY A 339 -0.27 7.23 8.79
CA GLY A 339 0.81 7.55 9.73
C GLY A 339 1.87 8.48 9.13
N ALA A 340 2.22 8.28 7.87
CA ALA A 340 3.15 9.15 7.15
C ALA A 340 2.59 10.57 6.97
N GLN A 341 1.31 10.70 6.63
CA GLN A 341 0.68 12.02 6.50
C GLN A 341 0.57 12.75 7.85
N MET A 342 0.28 12.02 8.94
CA MET A 342 0.32 12.59 10.29
C MET A 342 1.72 13.14 10.63
N LEU A 343 2.79 12.39 10.36
CA LEU A 343 4.16 12.83 10.58
C LEU A 343 4.51 14.09 9.75
N ARG A 344 4.15 14.10 8.47
CA ARG A 344 4.36 15.27 7.60
C ARG A 344 3.58 16.49 8.08
N HIS A 345 2.32 16.32 8.51
CA HIS A 345 1.52 17.41 9.10
C HIS A 345 2.20 18.02 10.32
N LEU A 346 2.86 17.20 11.12
CA LEU A 346 3.63 17.63 12.29
C LEU A 346 5.01 18.23 11.93
N GLY A 347 5.34 18.35 10.64
CA GLY A 347 6.61 18.88 10.16
C GLY A 347 7.79 17.92 10.29
N VAL A 348 7.51 16.61 10.38
CA VAL A 348 8.56 15.58 10.39
C VAL A 348 8.89 15.20 8.95
N HIS A 349 10.13 15.44 8.52
CA HIS A 349 10.64 15.03 7.21
C HIS A 349 11.76 14.00 7.34
N LYS A 350 12.62 14.17 8.36
CA LYS A 350 13.71 13.24 8.69
C LYS A 350 13.52 12.66 10.07
N MET A 351 13.81 11.37 10.22
CA MET A 351 13.59 10.70 11.49
C MET A 351 14.63 9.64 11.82
N ARG A 352 14.84 9.44 13.11
CA ARG A 352 15.45 8.26 13.73
C ARG A 352 14.31 7.37 14.21
N LEU A 353 14.06 6.26 13.51
CA LEU A 353 12.86 5.44 13.72
C LEU A 353 13.08 4.40 14.82
N LEU A 354 12.28 4.47 15.89
CA LEU A 354 12.23 3.45 16.95
C LEU A 354 11.54 2.18 16.43
N THR A 355 12.34 1.21 15.96
CA THR A 355 11.82 -0.04 15.40
C THR A 355 12.85 -1.16 15.46
N ASN A 356 12.36 -2.40 15.59
CA ASN A 356 13.12 -3.63 15.38
C ASN A 356 12.70 -4.33 14.07
N ASN A 357 11.81 -3.69 13.27
CA ASN A 357 11.28 -4.24 12.03
C ASN A 357 11.79 -3.44 10.82
N PRO A 358 12.71 -3.99 10.01
CA PRO A 358 13.24 -3.30 8.82
C PRO A 358 12.16 -2.99 7.77
N THR A 359 11.12 -3.81 7.63
CA THR A 359 10.05 -3.59 6.64
C THR A 359 9.20 -2.37 6.91
N LYS A 360 9.14 -1.89 8.18
CA LYS A 360 8.48 -0.60 8.51
C LYS A 360 9.16 0.59 7.86
N ARG A 361 10.45 0.50 7.60
CA ARG A 361 11.22 1.53 6.93
C ARG A 361 10.70 1.77 5.52
N VAL A 362 10.65 0.71 4.72
CA VAL A 362 10.16 0.77 3.32
C VAL A 362 8.75 1.38 3.26
N GLY A 363 7.87 0.99 4.19
CA GLY A 363 6.52 1.51 4.26
C GLY A 363 6.41 3.01 4.50
N LEU A 364 7.37 3.66 5.16
CA LEU A 364 7.36 5.10 5.44
C LEU A 364 8.15 5.91 4.40
N GLU A 365 9.27 5.38 3.90
CA GLU A 365 10.11 6.01 2.88
C GLU A 365 9.35 6.20 1.57
N ALA A 366 8.48 5.25 1.21
CA ALA A 366 7.60 5.37 0.05
C ALA A 366 6.70 6.62 0.08
N TYR A 367 6.42 7.17 1.26
CA TYR A 367 5.62 8.38 1.44
C TYR A 367 6.46 9.66 1.61
N GLY A 368 7.74 9.63 1.22
CA GLY A 368 8.61 10.80 1.21
C GLY A 368 9.12 11.22 2.60
N LEU A 369 9.23 10.29 3.53
CA LEU A 369 9.88 10.46 4.82
C LEU A 369 11.30 9.88 4.75
N GLU A 370 12.30 10.62 5.23
CA GLU A 370 13.69 10.17 5.26
C GLU A 370 13.99 9.50 6.62
N ILE A 371 14.34 8.20 6.60
CA ILE A 371 14.77 7.50 7.80
C ILE A 371 16.30 7.46 7.82
N VAL A 372 16.89 8.32 8.64
CA VAL A 372 18.34 8.46 8.75
C VAL A 372 18.97 7.38 9.66
N ASP A 373 18.21 6.82 10.60
CA ASP A 373 18.68 5.81 11.53
C ASP A 373 17.54 4.94 12.08
N ASN A 374 17.82 3.67 12.35
CA ASN A 374 16.94 2.75 13.05
C ASN A 374 17.42 2.60 14.50
N VAL A 375 16.63 3.11 15.44
CA VAL A 375 16.91 3.00 16.86
C VAL A 375 16.23 1.76 17.43
N PRO A 376 16.97 0.78 17.95
CA PRO A 376 16.37 -0.45 18.48
C PRO A 376 15.52 -0.19 19.71
N ILE A 377 14.41 -0.91 19.80
CA ILE A 377 13.51 -0.87 20.96
C ILE A 377 13.23 -2.30 21.45
N GLU A 378 14.26 -2.94 21.98
CA GLU A 378 14.17 -4.30 22.45
C GLU A 378 13.65 -4.35 23.90
N ILE A 379 12.76 -5.31 24.14
CA ILE A 379 12.23 -5.65 25.46
C ILE A 379 12.77 -7.02 25.83
N THR A 380 13.12 -7.22 27.10
CA THR A 380 13.60 -8.51 27.59
C THR A 380 12.47 -9.54 27.49
N PRO A 381 12.67 -10.66 26.78
CA PRO A 381 11.64 -11.68 26.64
C PRO A 381 11.20 -12.28 27.97
N ASN A 382 9.93 -12.56 28.09
CA ASN A 382 9.36 -13.34 29.19
C ASN A 382 8.96 -14.75 28.71
N LYS A 383 8.61 -15.64 29.62
CA LYS A 383 8.28 -17.04 29.28
C LYS A 383 7.05 -17.21 28.37
N TYR A 384 6.17 -16.21 28.32
CA TYR A 384 4.93 -16.28 27.55
C TYR A 384 5.07 -15.69 26.14
N ASP A 385 5.95 -14.69 25.93
CA ASP A 385 6.14 -14.04 24.64
C ASP A 385 7.35 -14.55 23.84
N LEU A 386 8.19 -15.40 24.44
CA LEU A 386 9.42 -15.90 23.79
C LEU A 386 9.13 -16.57 22.44
N LYS A 387 8.08 -17.40 22.33
CA LYS A 387 7.67 -18.02 21.06
C LYS A 387 7.27 -16.96 20.04
N TYR A 388 6.51 -15.96 20.45
CA TYR A 388 6.06 -14.85 19.60
C TYR A 388 7.24 -14.00 19.10
N LEU A 389 8.18 -13.67 19.97
CA LEU A 389 9.37 -12.89 19.60
C LEU A 389 10.30 -13.68 18.66
N ARG A 390 10.44 -15.01 18.84
CA ARG A 390 11.15 -15.88 17.90
C ARG A 390 10.47 -15.87 16.53
N THR A 391 9.15 -16.01 16.45
CA THR A 391 8.40 -15.90 15.17
C THR A 391 8.66 -14.54 14.49
N LYS A 392 8.66 -13.43 15.23
CA LYS A 392 9.02 -12.12 14.70
C LYS A 392 10.43 -12.10 14.09
N ARG A 393 11.42 -12.68 14.77
CA ARG A 393 12.79 -12.74 14.29
C ARG A 393 12.92 -13.66 13.07
N ASP A 394 12.45 -14.90 13.21
CA ASP A 394 12.77 -15.98 12.26
C ASP A 394 11.90 -15.96 10.99
N ARG A 395 10.65 -15.48 11.08
CA ARG A 395 9.70 -15.46 9.97
C ARG A 395 9.33 -14.07 9.45
N MET A 396 9.60 -13.02 10.23
CA MET A 396 9.21 -11.65 9.89
C MET A 396 10.39 -10.68 9.80
N GLY A 397 11.62 -11.18 9.80
CA GLY A 397 12.82 -10.39 9.58
C GLY A 397 13.14 -9.35 10.66
N HIS A 398 12.58 -9.47 11.87
CA HIS A 398 12.90 -8.55 12.95
C HIS A 398 14.33 -8.74 13.45
N THR A 399 15.03 -7.63 13.68
CA THR A 399 16.37 -7.59 14.28
C THR A 399 16.24 -7.66 15.82
N LEU A 400 16.10 -8.86 16.37
CA LEU A 400 15.95 -9.10 17.82
C LEU A 400 17.09 -9.96 18.34
N HIS A 401 17.79 -9.49 19.40
CA HIS A 401 18.84 -10.23 20.10
C HIS A 401 18.23 -11.10 21.22
N ILE A 402 17.56 -12.19 20.82
CA ILE A 402 16.96 -13.16 21.74
C ILE A 402 17.99 -14.25 22.04
N LYS A 403 18.36 -14.38 23.31
CA LYS A 403 19.22 -15.48 23.82
C LYS A 403 18.44 -16.79 23.96
#